data_27d488303419cff36ab279389bf4639e
#
_entry.id   27d488303419cff36ab279389bf4639e
#
_cell.length_a   1.000
_cell.length_b   1.000
_cell.length_c   1.000
_cell.angle_alpha   90.00
_cell.angle_beta   90.00
_cell.angle_gamma   90.00
#
_symmetry.space_group_name_H-M   'P 1'
#
loop_
_entity.id
_entity.type
_entity.pdbx_description
1 polymer ?
#
loop_
_entity_poly.entity_id
_entity_poly.type
_entity_poly.pdbx_seq_one_letter_code
_entity_poly.pdbx_strand_id
1 'polypeptide(L)'
;MGKYFGTDGVRGEANVELTPELAFKLGRFGGYVLSQHEEETPLVFVGRDTRISGEMLEHALIAGLLSVGIRVYKLGVIATPGVAYLVRTEKASAGVMISASHNPALDNGIKFFGGDGFKLDDDRELEIEALLDAAEDTLPRPSAQGLGTVMEYPEGLRKYQEFLVSTGVQLEGIHVILDTANGAASTSARQIFADLGAQLTVIGENPDGLNINDGVGSTHPEHLQEKVKEVGAAIGLAFDGDSDRLIAVDENGEIVDGDKIMYIIGSYLSSKGLLEKNTIVTTVMSNLGFHKALDAKGIQKEITAVGDRYVVEEMRKSGYNLGGEQSGHVVIMDYNTTGDGQLTGVQLTKIMQETGKKLSELAAEVTIYPQKLVNIRVENSMKDKAMEVSAIREIIEKMEAEMAGNGRILVRPSGTEPLLRVMAEAPTNEEVDYYVDTIAAVVQAEIGL
;
A
#
# COMPACT_ATOMS: atom_id res chain seq x y z
N MET A 1 3.01 4.69 -17.63
CA MET A 1 2.08 3.60 -17.32
C MET A 1 1.88 2.77 -18.57
N GLY A 2 1.92 1.47 -18.43
CA GLY A 2 1.69 0.51 -19.50
C GLY A 2 0.21 0.38 -19.89
N LYS A 3 -0.06 -0.55 -20.79
CA LYS A 3 -1.41 -0.89 -21.26
C LYS A 3 -2.14 -1.82 -20.27
N TYR A 4 -1.41 -2.73 -19.64
CA TYR A 4 -1.92 -3.73 -18.69
C TYR A 4 -1.51 -3.41 -17.26
N PHE A 5 -0.24 -3.00 -17.06
CA PHE A 5 0.28 -2.65 -15.76
C PHE A 5 -0.13 -1.23 -15.35
N GLY A 6 -0.82 -1.14 -14.22
CA GLY A 6 -1.07 0.11 -13.52
C GLY A 6 0.07 0.46 -12.55
N THR A 7 -0.19 1.32 -11.56
CA THR A 7 0.80 1.65 -10.51
C THR A 7 1.08 0.50 -9.55
N ASP A 8 0.23 -0.54 -9.53
CA ASP A 8 0.30 -1.66 -8.57
C ASP A 8 -0.10 -2.99 -9.23
N GLY A 9 0.61 -3.35 -10.30
CA GLY A 9 0.38 -4.55 -11.07
C GLY A 9 -0.79 -4.48 -12.06
N VAL A 10 -1.26 -5.65 -12.51
CA VAL A 10 -2.41 -5.79 -13.40
C VAL A 10 -3.66 -6.02 -12.57
N ARG A 11 -4.67 -5.17 -12.68
CA ARG A 11 -5.93 -5.24 -11.92
C ARG A 11 -7.14 -5.23 -12.85
N GLY A 12 -8.24 -5.81 -12.39
CA GLY A 12 -9.53 -5.75 -13.07
C GLY A 12 -10.58 -6.61 -12.38
N GLU A 13 -11.81 -6.55 -12.89
CA GLU A 13 -12.89 -7.43 -12.49
C GLU A 13 -12.51 -8.88 -12.82
N ALA A 14 -12.51 -9.72 -11.78
CA ALA A 14 -12.06 -11.10 -11.89
C ALA A 14 -12.95 -11.91 -12.85
N ASN A 15 -12.32 -12.67 -13.75
CA ASN A 15 -12.96 -13.47 -14.80
C ASN A 15 -13.72 -12.65 -15.87
N VAL A 16 -13.56 -11.33 -15.88
CA VAL A 16 -14.10 -10.43 -16.91
C VAL A 16 -12.96 -9.71 -17.61
N GLU A 17 -12.22 -8.87 -16.88
CA GLU A 17 -11.03 -8.16 -17.37
C GLU A 17 -9.75 -8.96 -17.02
N LEU A 18 -9.63 -9.40 -15.75
CA LEU A 18 -8.55 -10.26 -15.28
C LEU A 18 -8.98 -11.74 -15.40
N THR A 19 -8.82 -12.30 -16.61
CA THR A 19 -9.24 -13.67 -16.93
C THR A 19 -8.14 -14.70 -16.59
N PRO A 20 -8.49 -16.01 -16.48
CA PRO A 20 -7.50 -17.07 -16.33
C PRO A 20 -6.50 -17.14 -17.48
N GLU A 21 -6.93 -16.81 -18.72
CA GLU A 21 -6.04 -16.76 -19.88
C GLU A 21 -5.00 -15.65 -19.76
N LEU A 22 -5.41 -14.48 -19.25
CA LEU A 22 -4.49 -13.40 -18.97
C LEU A 22 -3.53 -13.77 -17.83
N ALA A 23 -4.03 -14.37 -16.76
CA ALA A 23 -3.20 -14.85 -15.66
C ALA A 23 -2.16 -15.91 -16.11
N PHE A 24 -2.56 -16.85 -16.99
CA PHE A 24 -1.63 -17.80 -17.60
C PHE A 24 -0.54 -17.09 -18.39
N LYS A 25 -0.92 -16.12 -19.24
CA LYS A 25 0.06 -15.35 -20.03
C LYS A 25 0.99 -14.53 -19.15
N LEU A 26 0.47 -13.88 -18.11
CA LEU A 26 1.28 -13.14 -17.13
C LEU A 26 2.29 -14.06 -16.43
N GLY A 27 1.87 -15.26 -16.02
CA GLY A 27 2.77 -16.27 -15.47
C GLY A 27 3.85 -16.70 -16.46
N ARG A 28 3.47 -16.98 -17.72
CA ARG A 28 4.38 -17.43 -18.74
C ARG A 28 5.39 -16.35 -19.17
N PHE A 29 4.90 -15.15 -19.47
CA PHE A 29 5.75 -14.07 -19.96
C PHE A 29 6.52 -13.40 -18.84
N GLY A 30 5.85 -13.12 -17.72
CA GLY A 30 6.50 -12.58 -16.53
C GLY A 30 7.56 -13.52 -15.98
N GLY A 31 7.24 -14.80 -15.86
CA GLY A 31 8.21 -15.82 -15.45
C GLY A 31 9.43 -15.87 -16.36
N TYR A 32 9.24 -15.84 -17.68
CA TYR A 32 10.33 -15.82 -18.64
C TYR A 32 11.22 -14.59 -18.49
N VAL A 33 10.62 -13.39 -18.46
CA VAL A 33 11.34 -12.11 -18.34
C VAL A 33 12.17 -12.05 -17.05
N LEU A 34 11.59 -12.53 -15.93
CA LEU A 34 12.23 -12.46 -14.62
C LEU A 34 13.30 -13.53 -14.39
N SER A 35 13.36 -14.56 -15.26
CA SER A 35 14.31 -15.68 -15.14
C SER A 35 15.40 -15.69 -16.21
N GLN A 36 15.46 -14.74 -17.12
CA GLN A 36 16.37 -14.74 -18.28
C GLN A 36 17.87 -14.79 -17.93
N HIS A 37 18.26 -14.39 -16.73
CA HIS A 37 19.67 -14.29 -16.33
C HIS A 37 20.06 -15.26 -15.21
N GLU A 38 19.17 -16.21 -14.89
CA GLU A 38 19.43 -17.21 -13.86
C GLU A 38 20.26 -18.38 -14.40
N GLU A 39 21.34 -18.74 -13.70
CA GLU A 39 22.16 -19.91 -14.03
C GLU A 39 21.53 -21.22 -13.51
N GLU A 40 20.73 -21.13 -12.46
CA GLU A 40 20.01 -22.25 -11.85
C GLU A 40 18.54 -22.25 -12.26
N THR A 41 17.79 -23.31 -11.92
CA THR A 41 16.34 -23.36 -12.12
C THR A 41 15.67 -22.26 -11.32
N PRO A 42 15.01 -21.27 -11.97
CA PRO A 42 14.42 -20.16 -11.28
C PRO A 42 13.34 -20.59 -10.28
N LEU A 43 13.30 -19.91 -9.13
CA LEU A 43 12.27 -20.10 -8.12
C LEU A 43 11.37 -18.88 -8.05
N VAL A 44 10.05 -19.08 -8.09
CA VAL A 44 9.05 -18.04 -7.91
C VAL A 44 8.14 -18.41 -6.74
N PHE A 45 7.96 -17.47 -5.80
CA PHE A 45 6.94 -17.57 -4.77
C PHE A 45 5.61 -17.02 -5.31
N VAL A 46 4.50 -17.72 -5.00
CA VAL A 46 3.15 -17.26 -5.35
C VAL A 46 2.30 -17.26 -4.08
N GLY A 47 1.80 -16.08 -3.72
CA GLY A 47 0.87 -15.87 -2.62
C GLY A 47 -0.43 -15.21 -3.10
N ARG A 48 -1.46 -15.26 -2.29
CA ARG A 48 -2.76 -14.64 -2.55
C ARG A 48 -3.44 -14.13 -1.30
N ASP A 49 -4.42 -13.27 -1.48
CA ASP A 49 -5.36 -12.92 -0.42
C ASP A 49 -6.52 -13.95 -0.33
N THR A 50 -7.58 -13.58 0.36
CA THR A 50 -8.71 -14.47 0.66
C THR A 50 -9.81 -14.47 -0.40
N ARG A 51 -9.70 -13.69 -1.49
CA ARG A 51 -10.71 -13.59 -2.55
C ARG A 51 -10.97 -14.94 -3.18
N ILE A 52 -12.26 -15.26 -3.43
CA ILE A 52 -12.66 -16.53 -4.06
C ILE A 52 -12.03 -16.72 -5.44
N SER A 53 -11.83 -15.65 -6.20
CA SER A 53 -11.17 -15.65 -7.51
C SER A 53 -9.67 -15.96 -7.45
N GLY A 54 -9.05 -15.85 -6.25
CA GLY A 54 -7.62 -16.05 -6.06
C GLY A 54 -7.14 -17.43 -6.49
N GLU A 55 -7.84 -18.50 -6.13
CA GLU A 55 -7.44 -19.87 -6.51
C GLU A 55 -7.47 -20.10 -8.02
N MET A 56 -8.49 -19.59 -8.71
CA MET A 56 -8.58 -19.71 -10.17
C MET A 56 -7.40 -19.01 -10.85
N LEU A 57 -7.10 -17.78 -10.44
CA LEU A 57 -6.00 -16.99 -11.00
C LEU A 57 -4.64 -17.60 -10.65
N GLU A 58 -4.46 -18.10 -9.41
CA GLU A 58 -3.25 -18.77 -8.95
C GLU A 58 -2.92 -20.00 -9.82
N HIS A 59 -3.90 -20.88 -10.04
CA HIS A 59 -3.69 -22.08 -10.84
C HIS A 59 -3.33 -21.75 -12.31
N ALA A 60 -4.00 -20.74 -12.89
CA ALA A 60 -3.72 -20.31 -14.25
C ALA A 60 -2.30 -19.70 -14.37
N LEU A 61 -1.94 -18.79 -13.45
CA LEU A 61 -0.62 -18.17 -13.39
C LEU A 61 0.49 -19.21 -13.20
N ILE A 62 0.30 -20.15 -12.29
CA ILE A 62 1.26 -21.22 -12.02
C ILE A 62 1.46 -22.07 -13.27
N ALA A 63 0.39 -22.46 -13.97
CA ALA A 63 0.52 -23.21 -15.24
C ALA A 63 1.38 -22.46 -16.26
N GLY A 64 1.26 -21.12 -16.32
CA GLY A 64 2.12 -20.25 -17.13
C GLY A 64 3.59 -20.34 -16.73
N LEU A 65 3.90 -20.18 -15.43
CA LEU A 65 5.24 -20.28 -14.87
C LEU A 65 5.89 -21.66 -15.16
N LEU A 66 5.15 -22.74 -14.89
CA LEU A 66 5.64 -24.10 -15.14
C LEU A 66 5.94 -24.34 -16.61
N SER A 67 5.19 -23.72 -17.54
CA SER A 67 5.34 -23.86 -18.98
C SER A 67 6.65 -23.31 -19.54
N VAL A 68 7.37 -22.51 -18.76
CA VAL A 68 8.70 -21.96 -19.10
C VAL A 68 9.83 -22.50 -18.19
N GLY A 69 9.54 -23.56 -17.41
CA GLY A 69 10.54 -24.27 -16.64
C GLY A 69 10.78 -23.75 -15.22
N ILE A 70 9.92 -22.87 -14.71
CA ILE A 70 10.09 -22.26 -13.39
C ILE A 70 9.61 -23.20 -12.28
N ARG A 71 10.38 -23.28 -11.20
CA ARG A 71 9.95 -23.91 -9.96
C ARG A 71 9.11 -22.92 -9.15
N VAL A 72 7.94 -23.34 -8.70
CA VAL A 72 6.99 -22.52 -7.94
C VAL A 72 6.83 -23.05 -6.53
N TYR A 73 6.93 -22.16 -5.55
CA TYR A 73 6.49 -22.42 -4.18
C TYR A 73 5.22 -21.64 -3.88
N LYS A 74 4.13 -22.37 -3.57
CA LYS A 74 2.84 -21.80 -3.18
C LYS A 74 2.87 -21.44 -1.71
N LEU A 75 2.63 -20.18 -1.41
CA LEU A 75 2.56 -19.65 -0.04
C LEU A 75 1.15 -19.75 0.55
N GLY A 76 0.12 -19.96 -0.30
CA GLY A 76 -1.27 -19.88 0.10
C GLY A 76 -1.70 -18.44 0.42
N VAL A 77 -2.57 -18.27 1.41
CA VAL A 77 -3.01 -16.95 1.86
C VAL A 77 -1.93 -16.33 2.74
N ILE A 78 -1.36 -15.22 2.27
CA ILE A 78 -0.29 -14.49 2.94
C ILE A 78 -0.40 -12.99 2.60
N ALA A 79 0.09 -12.13 3.50
CA ALA A 79 0.19 -10.69 3.24
C ALA A 79 1.16 -10.39 2.08
N THR A 80 0.86 -9.35 1.28
CA THR A 80 1.73 -8.86 0.20
C THR A 80 3.18 -8.66 0.67
N PRO A 81 3.45 -7.96 1.79
CA PRO A 81 4.82 -7.79 2.29
C PRO A 81 5.49 -9.12 2.69
N GLY A 82 4.73 -10.15 3.04
CA GLY A 82 5.26 -11.49 3.29
C GLY A 82 5.87 -12.13 2.04
N VAL A 83 5.26 -11.92 0.87
CA VAL A 83 5.83 -12.36 -0.42
C VAL A 83 7.15 -11.63 -0.69
N ALA A 84 7.17 -10.30 -0.58
CA ALA A 84 8.38 -9.49 -0.81
C ALA A 84 9.53 -9.88 0.13
N TYR A 85 9.21 -10.10 1.43
CA TYR A 85 10.17 -10.57 2.43
C TYR A 85 10.78 -11.92 2.06
N LEU A 86 9.95 -12.90 1.69
CA LEU A 86 10.41 -14.26 1.37
C LEU A 86 11.24 -14.30 0.09
N VAL A 87 10.87 -13.54 -0.94
CA VAL A 87 11.67 -13.44 -2.16
C VAL A 87 13.10 -13.06 -1.84
N ARG A 88 13.27 -12.00 -1.05
CA ARG A 88 14.59 -11.47 -0.69
C ARG A 88 15.37 -12.42 0.23
N THR A 89 14.72 -12.97 1.25
CA THR A 89 15.41 -13.76 2.28
C THR A 89 15.71 -15.19 1.86
N GLU A 90 14.87 -15.78 1.01
CA GLU A 90 15.07 -17.13 0.44
C GLU A 90 15.77 -17.08 -0.93
N LYS A 91 16.16 -15.89 -1.41
CA LYS A 91 16.87 -15.67 -2.68
C LYS A 91 16.12 -16.27 -3.86
N ALA A 92 14.81 -16.08 -3.93
CA ALA A 92 14.02 -16.45 -5.08
C ALA A 92 14.25 -15.48 -6.25
N SER A 93 14.04 -15.93 -7.49
CA SER A 93 14.15 -15.10 -8.69
C SER A 93 13.07 -14.03 -8.74
N ALA A 94 11.89 -14.35 -8.23
CA ALA A 94 10.74 -13.43 -8.19
C ALA A 94 9.68 -13.88 -7.19
N GLY A 95 8.72 -12.99 -6.94
CA GLY A 95 7.48 -13.27 -6.22
C GLY A 95 6.26 -12.74 -6.96
N VAL A 96 5.13 -13.38 -6.76
CA VAL A 96 3.85 -12.93 -7.28
C VAL A 96 2.82 -12.92 -6.17
N MET A 97 2.11 -11.80 -6.04
CA MET A 97 0.97 -11.68 -5.15
C MET A 97 -0.31 -11.51 -5.96
N ILE A 98 -1.33 -12.30 -5.64
CA ILE A 98 -2.66 -12.24 -6.25
C ILE A 98 -3.59 -11.55 -5.28
N SER A 99 -3.84 -10.27 -5.51
CA SER A 99 -4.68 -9.40 -4.69
C SER A 99 -5.03 -8.10 -5.40
N ALA A 100 -6.18 -7.52 -5.07
CA ALA A 100 -6.55 -6.15 -5.41
C ALA A 100 -6.58 -5.22 -4.17
N SER A 101 -5.79 -5.55 -3.11
CA SER A 101 -5.63 -4.74 -1.90
C SER A 101 -7.00 -4.39 -1.26
N HIS A 102 -7.34 -3.11 -1.17
CA HIS A 102 -8.54 -2.60 -0.52
C HIS A 102 -9.82 -2.64 -1.39
N ASN A 103 -9.75 -3.09 -2.65
CA ASN A 103 -10.91 -3.19 -3.53
C ASN A 103 -11.90 -4.25 -3.03
N PRO A 104 -13.20 -4.17 -3.44
CA PRO A 104 -14.18 -5.21 -3.17
C PRO A 104 -13.78 -6.59 -3.73
N ALA A 105 -14.44 -7.66 -3.27
CA ALA A 105 -14.15 -9.04 -3.67
C ALA A 105 -14.33 -9.33 -5.17
N LEU A 106 -15.10 -8.49 -5.88
CA LEU A 106 -15.32 -8.58 -7.33
C LEU A 106 -14.03 -8.39 -8.12
N ASP A 107 -13.15 -7.52 -7.65
CA ASP A 107 -11.87 -7.23 -8.27
C ASP A 107 -10.79 -8.20 -7.80
N ASN A 108 -9.77 -8.37 -8.64
CA ASN A 108 -8.52 -9.00 -8.25
C ASN A 108 -7.33 -8.35 -8.98
N GLY A 109 -6.11 -8.74 -8.63
CA GLY A 109 -4.89 -8.21 -9.23
C GLY A 109 -3.75 -9.22 -9.20
N ILE A 110 -2.75 -8.96 -10.02
CA ILE A 110 -1.50 -9.74 -10.05
C ILE A 110 -0.34 -8.75 -9.98
N LYS A 111 0.42 -8.82 -8.87
CA LYS A 111 1.57 -7.98 -8.58
C LYS A 111 2.84 -8.82 -8.64
N PHE A 112 3.89 -8.30 -9.26
CA PHE A 112 5.18 -8.96 -9.36
C PHE A 112 6.23 -8.27 -8.51
N PHE A 113 7.12 -9.07 -7.90
CA PHE A 113 8.29 -8.63 -7.15
C PHE A 113 9.54 -9.24 -7.80
N GLY A 114 10.57 -8.43 -7.99
CA GLY A 114 11.87 -8.91 -8.42
C GLY A 114 12.61 -9.67 -7.32
N GLY A 115 13.71 -10.33 -7.65
CA GLY A 115 14.54 -11.09 -6.69
C GLY A 115 15.09 -10.25 -5.52
N ASP A 116 15.10 -8.93 -5.66
CA ASP A 116 15.44 -7.96 -4.60
C ASP A 116 14.28 -7.65 -3.65
N GLY A 117 13.08 -8.18 -3.91
CA GLY A 117 11.87 -7.98 -3.11
C GLY A 117 11.16 -6.66 -3.38
N PHE A 118 11.58 -5.87 -4.36
CA PHE A 118 10.86 -4.67 -4.80
C PHE A 118 9.87 -4.99 -5.90
N LYS A 119 8.84 -4.14 -6.07
CA LYS A 119 7.97 -4.19 -7.25
C LYS A 119 8.81 -4.01 -8.52
N LEU A 120 8.31 -4.54 -9.65
CA LEU A 120 9.01 -4.42 -10.92
C LEU A 120 9.17 -2.95 -11.34
N ASP A 121 10.28 -2.67 -12.01
CA ASP A 121 10.49 -1.42 -12.71
C ASP A 121 9.71 -1.36 -14.04
N ASP A 122 9.54 -0.14 -14.58
CA ASP A 122 8.81 0.10 -15.83
C ASP A 122 9.37 -0.69 -17.01
N ASP A 123 10.68 -0.87 -17.09
CA ASP A 123 11.32 -1.53 -18.22
C ASP A 123 10.92 -3.02 -18.25
N ARG A 124 10.88 -3.68 -17.08
CA ARG A 124 10.44 -5.09 -16.98
C ARG A 124 8.95 -5.25 -17.26
N GLU A 125 8.12 -4.32 -16.75
CA GLU A 125 6.68 -4.32 -17.03
C GLU A 125 6.42 -4.14 -18.54
N LEU A 126 7.10 -3.20 -19.20
CA LEU A 126 6.99 -2.99 -20.65
C LEU A 126 7.48 -4.20 -21.47
N GLU A 127 8.52 -4.90 -21.01
CA GLU A 127 8.98 -6.14 -21.66
C GLU A 127 7.91 -7.24 -21.61
N ILE A 128 7.24 -7.40 -20.44
CA ILE A 128 6.12 -8.34 -20.30
C ILE A 128 4.95 -7.91 -21.19
N GLU A 129 4.60 -6.64 -21.23
CA GLU A 129 3.51 -6.12 -22.08
C GLU A 129 3.77 -6.34 -23.57
N ALA A 130 5.01 -6.16 -24.01
CA ALA A 130 5.39 -6.41 -25.39
C ALA A 130 5.17 -7.89 -25.77
N LEU A 131 5.40 -8.82 -24.86
CA LEU A 131 5.11 -10.25 -25.07
C LEU A 131 3.59 -10.53 -25.04
N LEU A 132 2.83 -9.84 -24.19
CA LEU A 132 1.37 -9.96 -24.15
C LEU A 132 0.70 -9.50 -25.45
N ASP A 133 1.23 -8.46 -26.08
CA ASP A 133 0.70 -7.89 -27.33
C ASP A 133 1.27 -8.56 -28.59
N ALA A 134 2.26 -9.45 -28.45
CA ALA A 134 2.84 -10.16 -29.58
C ALA A 134 1.78 -11.05 -30.27
N ALA A 135 1.79 -11.04 -31.62
CA ALA A 135 0.84 -11.84 -32.41
C ALA A 135 1.01 -13.35 -32.22
N GLU A 136 2.23 -13.78 -31.89
CA GLU A 136 2.58 -15.18 -31.67
C GLU A 136 3.47 -15.33 -30.44
N ASP A 137 3.21 -16.37 -29.66
CA ASP A 137 4.07 -16.78 -28.53
C ASP A 137 5.26 -17.59 -29.07
N THR A 138 6.39 -16.94 -29.17
CA THR A 138 7.66 -17.53 -29.66
C THR A 138 8.58 -18.01 -28.54
N LEU A 139 8.16 -17.93 -27.27
CA LEU A 139 8.97 -18.33 -26.14
C LEU A 139 9.24 -19.83 -26.12
N PRO A 140 10.38 -20.27 -25.57
CA PRO A 140 10.72 -21.69 -25.44
C PRO A 140 9.59 -22.50 -24.78
N ARG A 141 9.39 -23.73 -25.24
CA ARG A 141 8.47 -24.71 -24.66
C ARG A 141 9.25 -25.93 -24.22
N PRO A 142 9.90 -25.89 -23.05
CA PRO A 142 10.62 -27.04 -22.54
C PRO A 142 9.68 -28.23 -22.35
N SER A 143 10.22 -29.43 -22.40
CA SER A 143 9.49 -30.67 -22.21
C SER A 143 10.23 -31.59 -21.22
N ALA A 144 9.56 -32.62 -20.76
CA ALA A 144 10.09 -33.60 -19.82
C ALA A 144 10.77 -32.93 -18.61
N GLN A 145 12.08 -33.12 -18.42
CA GLN A 145 12.85 -32.59 -17.30
C GLN A 145 12.97 -31.04 -17.30
N GLY A 146 12.67 -30.41 -18.43
CA GLY A 146 12.68 -28.96 -18.56
C GLY A 146 11.39 -28.27 -18.09
N LEU A 147 10.33 -29.02 -17.77
CA LEU A 147 9.10 -28.44 -17.20
C LEU A 147 9.35 -27.98 -15.75
N GLY A 148 8.71 -26.87 -15.40
CA GLY A 148 8.72 -26.40 -14.01
C GLY A 148 7.96 -27.34 -13.06
N THR A 149 8.14 -27.13 -11.77
CA THR A 149 7.49 -27.91 -10.72
C THR A 149 6.81 -26.97 -9.71
N VAL A 150 5.77 -27.44 -9.05
CA VAL A 150 5.08 -26.69 -8.00
C VAL A 150 5.09 -27.48 -6.69
N MET A 151 5.29 -26.76 -5.57
CA MET A 151 5.25 -27.32 -4.21
C MET A 151 4.51 -26.35 -3.28
N GLU A 152 3.75 -26.89 -2.35
CA GLU A 152 3.23 -26.10 -1.21
C GLU A 152 4.39 -25.71 -0.29
N TYR A 153 4.38 -24.46 0.21
CA TYR A 153 5.43 -23.92 1.10
C TYR A 153 4.83 -23.19 2.32
N PRO A 154 4.14 -23.92 3.22
CA PRO A 154 3.50 -23.31 4.40
C PRO A 154 4.51 -22.72 5.37
N GLU A 155 5.79 -23.14 5.33
CA GLU A 155 6.88 -22.57 6.14
C GLU A 155 7.11 -21.10 5.85
N GLY A 156 6.72 -20.61 4.67
CA GLY A 156 6.87 -19.22 4.30
C GLY A 156 6.09 -18.29 5.22
N LEU A 157 4.82 -18.61 5.49
CA LEU A 157 3.99 -17.83 6.42
C LEU A 157 4.61 -17.79 7.82
N ARG A 158 5.08 -18.92 8.34
CA ARG A 158 5.73 -18.99 9.66
C ARG A 158 7.01 -18.16 9.71
N LYS A 159 7.85 -18.21 8.68
CA LYS A 159 9.08 -17.41 8.62
C LYS A 159 8.79 -15.90 8.65
N TYR A 160 7.77 -15.46 7.93
CA TYR A 160 7.33 -14.07 7.95
C TYR A 160 6.78 -13.66 9.33
N GLN A 161 5.97 -14.51 9.98
CA GLN A 161 5.49 -14.27 11.34
C GLN A 161 6.65 -14.17 12.34
N GLU A 162 7.58 -15.11 12.33
CA GLU A 162 8.77 -15.12 13.20
C GLU A 162 9.63 -13.85 12.98
N PHE A 163 9.77 -13.43 11.73
CA PHE A 163 10.44 -12.18 11.41
C PHE A 163 9.77 -10.98 12.06
N LEU A 164 8.44 -10.82 11.88
CA LEU A 164 7.71 -9.69 12.47
C LEU A 164 7.79 -9.68 14.00
N VAL A 165 7.64 -10.82 14.64
CA VAL A 165 7.80 -10.96 16.10
C VAL A 165 9.20 -10.51 16.53
N SER A 166 10.23 -10.87 15.77
CA SER A 166 11.64 -10.51 16.10
C SER A 166 11.90 -8.99 16.07
N THR A 167 11.07 -8.22 15.37
CA THR A 167 11.20 -6.74 15.30
C THR A 167 10.50 -6.02 16.45
N GLY A 168 9.64 -6.72 17.18
CA GLY A 168 8.82 -6.20 18.26
C GLY A 168 9.45 -6.30 19.66
N VAL A 169 8.63 -6.05 20.66
CA VAL A 169 8.94 -6.24 22.09
C VAL A 169 7.75 -6.91 22.77
N GLN A 170 7.95 -7.43 24.00
CA GLN A 170 6.85 -7.97 24.78
C GLN A 170 5.79 -6.89 25.10
N LEU A 171 4.53 -7.18 24.84
CA LEU A 171 3.38 -6.28 24.95
C LEU A 171 2.50 -6.59 26.17
N GLU A 172 3.12 -7.00 27.30
CA GLU A 172 2.35 -7.32 28.50
C GLU A 172 1.49 -6.14 28.97
N GLY A 173 0.19 -6.42 29.16
CA GLY A 173 -0.78 -5.42 29.61
C GLY A 173 -1.33 -4.52 28.51
N ILE A 174 -0.89 -4.67 27.27
CA ILE A 174 -1.47 -3.94 26.13
C ILE A 174 -2.61 -4.78 25.53
N HIS A 175 -3.81 -4.23 25.53
CA HIS A 175 -4.95 -4.79 24.81
C HIS A 175 -5.01 -4.20 23.40
N VAL A 176 -4.83 -5.07 22.39
CA VAL A 176 -4.83 -4.74 20.96
C VAL A 176 -6.09 -5.31 20.32
N ILE A 177 -6.79 -4.50 19.55
CA ILE A 177 -7.83 -5.00 18.64
C ILE A 177 -7.26 -5.07 17.24
N LEU A 178 -7.42 -6.21 16.59
CA LEU A 178 -7.02 -6.43 15.20
C LEU A 178 -8.27 -6.50 14.33
N ASP A 179 -8.34 -5.67 13.30
CA ASP A 179 -9.29 -5.81 12.21
C ASP A 179 -8.53 -6.33 10.99
N THR A 180 -8.75 -7.60 10.67
CA THR A 180 -8.01 -8.26 9.59
C THR A 180 -8.71 -8.17 8.23
N ALA A 181 -9.73 -7.33 8.10
CA ALA A 181 -10.46 -7.05 6.86
C ALA A 181 -11.04 -8.29 6.16
N ASN A 182 -11.21 -9.43 6.85
CA ASN A 182 -11.41 -10.74 6.22
C ASN A 182 -10.39 -11.05 5.12
N GLY A 183 -9.21 -10.44 5.19
CA GLY A 183 -8.13 -10.51 4.22
C GLY A 183 -6.96 -11.37 4.67
N ALA A 184 -5.80 -11.14 4.06
CA ALA A 184 -4.59 -11.93 4.28
C ALA A 184 -4.06 -11.86 5.72
N ALA A 185 -4.29 -10.74 6.45
CA ALA A 185 -3.92 -10.61 7.85
C ALA A 185 -4.62 -11.63 8.76
N SER A 186 -5.76 -12.22 8.36
CA SER A 186 -6.47 -13.25 9.14
C SER A 186 -5.64 -14.50 9.40
N THR A 187 -4.63 -14.76 8.56
CA THR A 187 -3.75 -15.94 8.72
C THR A 187 -2.54 -15.70 9.62
N SER A 188 -2.20 -14.45 9.94
CA SER A 188 -0.93 -14.09 10.58
C SER A 188 -1.06 -13.15 11.77
N ALA A 189 -1.87 -12.09 11.70
CA ALA A 189 -1.86 -11.02 12.67
C ALA A 189 -2.15 -11.49 14.11
N ARG A 190 -3.15 -12.35 14.30
CA ARG A 190 -3.46 -12.93 15.63
C ARG A 190 -2.23 -13.61 16.25
N GLN A 191 -1.52 -14.45 15.47
CA GLN A 191 -0.38 -15.20 15.99
C GLN A 191 0.79 -14.25 16.33
N ILE A 192 1.09 -13.26 15.47
CA ILE A 192 2.17 -12.28 15.69
C ILE A 192 1.97 -11.55 17.02
N PHE A 193 0.80 -10.96 17.24
CA PHE A 193 0.54 -10.18 18.44
C PHE A 193 0.34 -11.05 19.70
N ALA A 194 -0.11 -12.31 19.53
CA ALA A 194 -0.14 -13.30 20.63
C ALA A 194 1.28 -13.68 21.07
N ASP A 195 2.19 -13.92 20.14
CA ASP A 195 3.59 -14.25 20.42
C ASP A 195 4.34 -13.07 21.06
N LEU A 196 3.91 -11.84 20.79
CA LEU A 196 4.38 -10.63 21.48
C LEU A 196 3.73 -10.44 22.87
N GLY A 197 2.79 -11.31 23.29
CA GLY A 197 2.19 -11.28 24.62
C GLY A 197 1.05 -10.27 24.79
N ALA A 198 0.48 -9.73 23.72
CA ALA A 198 -0.66 -8.82 23.79
C ALA A 198 -1.95 -9.52 24.20
N GLN A 199 -2.83 -8.82 24.93
CA GLN A 199 -4.23 -9.22 25.08
C GLN A 199 -4.96 -8.89 23.76
N LEU A 200 -5.70 -9.84 23.17
CA LEU A 200 -6.26 -9.67 21.82
C LEU A 200 -7.77 -9.74 21.78
N THR A 201 -8.35 -8.86 20.99
CA THR A 201 -9.68 -9.00 20.38
C THR A 201 -9.48 -8.94 18.87
N VAL A 202 -10.13 -9.80 18.08
CA VAL A 202 -9.99 -9.80 16.62
C VAL A 202 -11.37 -9.74 15.99
N ILE A 203 -11.49 -8.87 14.99
CA ILE A 203 -12.66 -8.70 14.13
C ILE A 203 -12.24 -8.85 12.67
N GLY A 204 -13.20 -9.09 11.78
CA GLY A 204 -12.90 -9.29 10.36
C GLY A 204 -11.98 -10.51 10.09
N GLU A 205 -12.08 -11.60 10.88
CA GLU A 205 -11.17 -12.76 10.79
C GLU A 205 -11.80 -14.04 10.22
N ASN A 206 -12.97 -13.92 9.60
CA ASN A 206 -13.71 -15.07 9.06
C ASN A 206 -13.95 -14.92 7.55
N PRO A 207 -12.88 -15.03 6.74
CA PRO A 207 -13.01 -14.86 5.29
C PRO A 207 -13.87 -15.98 4.68
N ASP A 208 -14.82 -15.60 3.82
CA ASP A 208 -15.64 -16.52 3.03
C ASP A 208 -15.36 -16.45 1.52
N GLY A 209 -14.39 -15.62 1.13
CA GLY A 209 -13.99 -15.37 -0.25
C GLY A 209 -14.70 -14.21 -0.91
N LEU A 210 -15.79 -13.69 -0.32
CA LEU A 210 -16.60 -12.60 -0.85
C LEU A 210 -16.69 -11.38 0.06
N ASN A 211 -16.31 -11.53 1.32
CA ASN A 211 -16.46 -10.53 2.37
C ASN A 211 -15.16 -9.74 2.69
N ILE A 212 -14.12 -9.86 1.87
CA ILE A 212 -12.89 -9.07 2.03
C ILE A 212 -13.18 -7.57 1.91
N ASN A 213 -12.69 -6.76 2.87
CA ASN A 213 -12.90 -5.31 2.96
C ASN A 213 -14.41 -4.87 3.06
N ASP A 214 -15.34 -5.77 3.24
CA ASP A 214 -16.77 -5.42 3.26
C ASP A 214 -17.17 -4.89 4.64
N GLY A 215 -17.22 -3.58 4.79
CA GLY A 215 -17.53 -2.88 6.04
C GLY A 215 -16.52 -3.09 7.17
N VAL A 216 -15.32 -3.55 6.86
CA VAL A 216 -14.21 -3.83 7.78
C VAL A 216 -12.87 -3.37 7.18
N GLY A 217 -11.84 -3.33 8.01
CA GLY A 217 -10.47 -3.02 7.60
C GLY A 217 -10.18 -1.53 7.47
N SER A 218 -9.03 -1.19 6.88
CA SER A 218 -8.45 0.15 6.88
C SER A 218 -9.30 1.21 6.16
N THR A 219 -10.18 0.82 5.25
CA THR A 219 -11.10 1.72 4.54
C THR A 219 -12.45 1.89 5.25
N HIS A 220 -12.74 1.07 6.25
CA HIS A 220 -13.97 1.09 7.05
C HIS A 220 -13.66 0.90 8.54
N PRO A 221 -12.95 1.86 9.18
CA PRO A 221 -12.47 1.72 10.55
C PRO A 221 -13.57 1.98 11.61
N GLU A 222 -14.80 2.32 11.22
CA GLU A 222 -15.87 2.73 12.13
C GLU A 222 -16.19 1.64 13.16
N HIS A 223 -16.27 0.39 12.70
CA HIS A 223 -16.52 -0.74 13.60
C HIS A 223 -15.36 -0.96 14.57
N LEU A 224 -14.11 -0.78 14.12
CA LEU A 224 -12.94 -0.83 14.99
C LEU A 224 -12.95 0.29 16.03
N GLN A 225 -13.32 1.53 15.65
CA GLN A 225 -13.43 2.67 16.55
C GLN A 225 -14.45 2.42 17.69
N GLU A 226 -15.62 1.88 17.32
CA GLU A 226 -16.65 1.49 18.28
C GLU A 226 -16.15 0.40 19.23
N LYS A 227 -15.47 -0.63 18.68
CA LYS A 227 -14.98 -1.76 19.46
C LYS A 227 -13.87 -1.37 20.43
N VAL A 228 -12.96 -0.48 20.04
CA VAL A 228 -11.92 0.07 20.93
C VAL A 228 -12.55 0.73 22.15
N LYS A 229 -13.56 1.57 21.96
CA LYS A 229 -14.28 2.25 23.06
C LYS A 229 -15.04 1.27 23.93
N GLU A 230 -15.73 0.28 23.32
CA GLU A 230 -16.55 -0.72 24.03
C GLU A 230 -15.72 -1.52 25.02
N VAL A 231 -14.54 -1.99 24.63
CA VAL A 231 -13.72 -2.88 25.45
C VAL A 231 -12.59 -2.17 26.20
N GLY A 232 -12.40 -0.87 25.95
CA GLY A 232 -11.33 -0.09 26.56
C GLY A 232 -9.93 -0.55 26.13
N ALA A 233 -9.77 -0.88 24.85
CA ALA A 233 -8.48 -1.33 24.33
C ALA A 233 -7.48 -0.16 24.26
N ALA A 234 -6.18 -0.48 24.31
CA ALA A 234 -5.11 0.50 24.22
C ALA A 234 -4.90 1.00 22.78
N ILE A 235 -5.19 0.15 21.80
CA ILE A 235 -5.02 0.42 20.37
C ILE A 235 -5.89 -0.51 19.53
N GLY A 236 -6.41 0.01 18.42
CA GLY A 236 -6.98 -0.77 17.31
C GLY A 236 -6.08 -0.70 16.09
N LEU A 237 -5.95 -1.79 15.34
CA LEU A 237 -5.15 -1.92 14.14
C LEU A 237 -6.02 -2.49 13.02
N ALA A 238 -6.35 -1.68 12.00
CA ALA A 238 -7.11 -2.07 10.83
C ALA A 238 -6.21 -2.23 9.61
N PHE A 239 -6.15 -3.44 9.06
CA PHE A 239 -5.42 -3.76 7.85
C PHE A 239 -6.33 -3.64 6.62
N ASP A 240 -5.76 -3.59 5.43
CA ASP A 240 -6.51 -3.82 4.19
C ASP A 240 -6.39 -5.28 3.73
N GLY A 241 -7.05 -5.62 2.62
CA GLY A 241 -7.23 -7.00 2.19
C GLY A 241 -5.94 -7.81 2.00
N ASP A 242 -4.84 -7.19 1.57
CA ASP A 242 -3.53 -7.84 1.43
C ASP A 242 -2.50 -7.36 2.46
N SER A 243 -2.96 -6.57 3.43
CA SER A 243 -2.21 -6.17 4.62
C SER A 243 -0.93 -5.38 4.35
N ASP A 244 -0.89 -4.65 3.22
CA ASP A 244 0.21 -3.73 2.93
C ASP A 244 -0.02 -2.34 3.54
N ARG A 245 -1.23 -2.09 4.11
CA ARG A 245 -1.64 -0.85 4.80
C ARG A 245 -2.08 -1.10 6.23
N LEU A 246 -1.95 -0.03 7.04
CA LEU A 246 -2.46 0.03 8.40
C LEU A 246 -3.10 1.39 8.67
N ILE A 247 -4.32 1.39 9.18
CA ILE A 247 -4.92 2.52 9.90
C ILE A 247 -5.06 2.11 11.36
N ALA A 248 -4.56 2.93 12.27
CA ALA A 248 -4.69 2.67 13.70
C ALA A 248 -5.82 3.52 14.32
N VAL A 249 -6.29 3.06 15.47
CA VAL A 249 -7.30 3.74 16.29
C VAL A 249 -6.76 3.83 17.71
N ASP A 250 -6.76 5.04 18.28
CA ASP A 250 -6.30 5.28 19.65
C ASP A 250 -7.33 4.83 20.70
N GLU A 251 -6.96 4.86 21.96
CA GLU A 251 -7.80 4.45 23.10
C GLU A 251 -9.07 5.29 23.28
N ASN A 252 -9.17 6.44 22.59
CA ASN A 252 -10.37 7.30 22.59
C ASN A 252 -11.27 6.97 21.39
N GLY A 253 -10.83 6.07 20.49
CA GLY A 253 -11.51 5.73 19.25
C GLY A 253 -11.26 6.72 18.12
N GLU A 254 -10.20 7.54 18.23
CA GLU A 254 -9.82 8.49 17.18
C GLU A 254 -8.86 7.82 16.17
N ILE A 255 -9.01 8.18 14.90
CA ILE A 255 -8.17 7.63 13.80
C ILE A 255 -6.76 8.19 13.90
N VAL A 256 -5.80 7.28 13.78
CA VAL A 256 -4.38 7.54 13.58
C VAL A 256 -4.01 7.01 12.20
N ASP A 257 -4.06 7.90 11.21
CA ASP A 257 -3.82 7.58 9.80
C ASP A 257 -2.32 7.43 9.47
N GLY A 258 -2.01 7.15 8.20
CA GLY A 258 -0.64 6.95 7.76
C GLY A 258 0.29 8.13 8.04
N ASP A 259 -0.20 9.36 7.97
CA ASP A 259 0.58 10.56 8.28
C ASP A 259 0.96 10.62 9.77
N LYS A 260 0.00 10.38 10.67
CA LYS A 260 0.25 10.30 12.10
C LYS A 260 1.16 9.11 12.45
N ILE A 261 0.96 7.97 11.80
CA ILE A 261 1.80 6.78 11.96
C ILE A 261 3.25 7.09 11.57
N MET A 262 3.47 7.67 10.38
CA MET A 262 4.82 8.09 9.94
C MET A 262 5.44 9.11 10.88
N TYR A 263 4.64 10.05 11.41
CA TYR A 263 5.12 11.01 12.40
C TYR A 263 5.61 10.33 13.68
N ILE A 264 4.83 9.38 14.21
CA ILE A 264 5.16 8.65 15.45
C ILE A 264 6.44 7.84 15.25
N ILE A 265 6.50 7.03 14.20
CA ILE A 265 7.67 6.18 13.90
C ILE A 265 8.89 7.06 13.60
N GLY A 266 8.74 8.08 12.76
CA GLY A 266 9.83 8.98 12.38
C GLY A 266 10.37 9.79 13.55
N SER A 267 9.50 10.30 14.43
CA SER A 267 9.90 11.01 15.65
C SER A 267 10.67 10.10 16.61
N TYR A 268 10.21 8.85 16.76
CA TYR A 268 10.91 7.86 17.56
C TYR A 268 12.28 7.53 16.98
N LEU A 269 12.37 7.20 15.69
CA LEU A 269 13.64 6.90 15.02
C LEU A 269 14.61 8.10 15.06
N SER A 270 14.12 9.31 14.81
CA SER A 270 14.90 10.55 14.90
C SER A 270 15.48 10.74 16.31
N SER A 271 14.68 10.51 17.36
CA SER A 271 15.13 10.62 18.75
C SER A 271 16.23 9.63 19.13
N LYS A 272 16.31 8.50 18.43
CA LYS A 272 17.32 7.46 18.59
C LYS A 272 18.53 7.63 17.64
N GLY A 273 18.48 8.59 16.72
CA GLY A 273 19.49 8.76 15.67
C GLY A 273 19.47 7.65 14.61
N LEU A 274 18.30 7.02 14.43
CA LEU A 274 18.07 5.89 13.50
C LEU A 274 17.28 6.30 12.25
N LEU A 275 16.78 7.54 12.17
CA LEU A 275 16.11 8.04 10.96
C LEU A 275 17.18 8.52 9.98
N GLU A 276 17.36 7.80 8.88
CA GLU A 276 18.38 8.08 7.89
C GLU A 276 18.21 9.50 7.32
N LYS A 277 19.31 10.29 7.38
CA LYS A 277 19.34 11.70 6.98
C LYS A 277 18.27 12.57 7.67
N ASN A 278 17.69 12.07 8.76
CA ASN A 278 16.59 12.68 9.50
C ASN A 278 15.42 13.09 8.59
N THR A 279 15.06 12.23 7.61
CA THR A 279 14.12 12.53 6.53
C THR A 279 13.06 11.44 6.41
N ILE A 280 11.79 11.85 6.18
CA ILE A 280 10.67 10.98 5.83
C ILE A 280 10.27 11.25 4.39
N VAL A 281 10.07 10.20 3.58
CA VAL A 281 9.53 10.32 2.22
C VAL A 281 8.01 10.19 2.26
N THR A 282 7.31 11.14 1.66
CA THR A 282 5.85 11.20 1.66
C THR A 282 5.32 11.64 0.29
N THR A 283 4.02 11.75 0.12
CA THR A 283 3.42 12.18 -1.14
C THR A 283 2.77 13.55 -1.04
N VAL A 284 2.44 14.14 -2.19
CA VAL A 284 1.66 15.37 -2.26
C VAL A 284 0.28 15.28 -1.59
N MET A 285 -0.18 14.09 -1.22
CA MET A 285 -1.46 13.90 -0.52
C MET A 285 -1.36 13.98 0.99
N SER A 286 -0.15 13.90 1.57
CA SER A 286 0.02 14.03 3.02
C SER A 286 -0.47 15.36 3.54
N ASN A 287 -1.14 15.33 4.68
CA ASN A 287 -1.83 16.48 5.26
C ASN A 287 -0.86 17.61 5.67
N LEU A 288 -1.27 18.85 5.48
CA LEU A 288 -0.48 20.03 5.87
C LEU A 288 -0.06 20.01 7.34
N GLY A 289 -0.93 19.49 8.22
CA GLY A 289 -0.63 19.35 9.64
C GLY A 289 0.52 18.40 9.92
N PHE A 290 0.64 17.31 9.17
CA PHE A 290 1.79 16.41 9.23
C PHE A 290 3.08 17.15 8.82
N HIS A 291 3.06 17.89 7.72
CA HIS A 291 4.22 18.67 7.29
C HIS A 291 4.66 19.70 8.33
N LYS A 292 3.71 20.41 8.95
CA LYS A 292 3.99 21.38 10.01
C LYS A 292 4.55 20.72 11.27
N ALA A 293 4.04 19.56 11.64
CA ALA A 293 4.55 18.79 12.79
C ALA A 293 6.00 18.32 12.57
N LEU A 294 6.33 17.85 11.35
CA LEU A 294 7.71 17.50 11.00
C LEU A 294 8.65 18.71 11.08
N ASP A 295 8.23 19.86 10.53
CA ASP A 295 9.01 21.10 10.57
C ASP A 295 9.28 21.54 12.02
N ALA A 296 8.26 21.48 12.89
CA ALA A 296 8.40 21.79 14.31
C ALA A 296 9.36 20.84 15.04
N LYS A 297 9.45 19.59 14.60
CA LYS A 297 10.35 18.58 15.14
C LYS A 297 11.76 18.63 14.55
N GLY A 298 11.97 19.41 13.48
CA GLY A 298 13.21 19.49 12.73
C GLY A 298 13.50 18.24 11.88
N ILE A 299 12.46 17.47 11.56
CA ILE A 299 12.54 16.31 10.65
C ILE A 299 12.30 16.82 9.22
N GLN A 300 13.20 16.42 8.31
CA GLN A 300 13.09 16.76 6.90
C GLN A 300 12.06 15.88 6.20
N LYS A 301 11.54 16.34 5.07
CA LYS A 301 10.59 15.61 4.24
C LYS A 301 10.98 15.70 2.77
N GLU A 302 10.83 14.58 2.07
CA GLU A 302 10.84 14.51 0.62
C GLU A 302 9.44 14.19 0.13
N ILE A 303 8.94 14.98 -0.83
CA ILE A 303 7.55 14.90 -1.29
C ILE A 303 7.54 14.39 -2.72
N THR A 304 6.92 13.23 -2.92
CA THR A 304 6.77 12.59 -4.24
C THR A 304 5.37 12.77 -4.81
N ALA A 305 5.19 12.34 -6.06
CA ALA A 305 3.86 12.13 -6.63
C ALA A 305 3.10 11.03 -5.85
N VAL A 306 1.78 10.95 -6.07
CA VAL A 306 0.92 9.93 -5.46
C VAL A 306 1.25 8.55 -6.04
N GLY A 307 1.46 7.59 -5.17
CA GLY A 307 1.75 6.19 -5.48
C GLY A 307 2.96 5.69 -4.70
N ASP A 308 2.78 4.55 -4.05
CA ASP A 308 3.78 3.89 -3.23
C ASP A 308 5.10 3.63 -3.98
N ARG A 309 5.01 3.36 -5.28
CA ARG A 309 6.15 3.19 -6.17
C ARG A 309 7.10 4.40 -6.12
N TYR A 310 6.57 5.62 -6.24
CA TYR A 310 7.39 6.84 -6.23
C TYR A 310 8.04 7.08 -4.87
N VAL A 311 7.35 6.72 -3.78
CA VAL A 311 7.89 6.76 -2.43
C VAL A 311 9.09 5.82 -2.30
N VAL A 312 8.92 4.56 -2.71
CA VAL A 312 9.97 3.53 -2.64
C VAL A 312 11.15 3.86 -3.54
N GLU A 313 10.91 4.36 -4.77
CA GLU A 313 11.97 4.79 -5.68
C GLU A 313 12.83 5.91 -5.08
N GLU A 314 12.21 6.92 -4.48
CA GLU A 314 12.94 8.02 -3.84
C GLU A 314 13.69 7.53 -2.60
N MET A 315 13.10 6.65 -1.79
CA MET A 315 13.77 6.03 -0.64
C MET A 315 15.03 5.27 -1.07
N ARG A 316 14.94 4.45 -2.13
CA ARG A 316 16.08 3.68 -2.66
C ARG A 316 17.18 4.60 -3.21
N LYS A 317 16.80 5.56 -4.04
CA LYS A 317 17.72 6.50 -4.70
C LYS A 317 18.49 7.34 -3.71
N SER A 318 17.80 7.81 -2.68
CA SER A 318 18.37 8.75 -1.72
C SER A 318 18.80 8.09 -0.42
N GLY A 319 18.53 6.79 -0.21
CA GLY A 319 18.94 6.05 0.98
C GLY A 319 18.18 6.48 2.24
N TYR A 320 16.87 6.72 2.11
CA TYR A 320 15.97 6.96 3.25
C TYR A 320 15.37 5.65 3.73
N ASN A 321 15.09 5.54 5.02
CA ASN A 321 14.59 4.30 5.62
C ASN A 321 13.14 4.35 6.10
N LEU A 322 12.47 5.52 6.03
CA LEU A 322 11.05 5.65 6.36
C LEU A 322 10.34 6.47 5.30
N GLY A 323 9.21 5.96 4.82
CA GLY A 323 8.33 6.68 3.91
C GLY A 323 6.97 6.04 3.83
N GLY A 324 6.02 6.69 3.14
CA GLY A 324 4.68 6.13 2.97
C GLY A 324 3.64 7.16 2.53
N GLU A 325 2.40 6.77 2.71
CA GLU A 325 1.22 7.53 2.30
C GLU A 325 0.21 7.66 3.45
N GLN A 326 -0.61 8.71 3.41
CA GLN A 326 -1.71 8.91 4.36
C GLN A 326 -2.67 7.71 4.42
N SER A 327 -2.81 6.96 3.32
CA SER A 327 -3.62 5.75 3.23
C SER A 327 -3.18 4.62 4.17
N GLY A 328 -2.04 4.77 4.86
CA GLY A 328 -1.48 3.77 5.76
C GLY A 328 -0.47 2.81 5.14
N HIS A 329 -0.12 2.99 3.86
CA HIS A 329 0.99 2.27 3.23
C HIS A 329 2.31 2.86 3.73
N VAL A 330 2.90 2.24 4.75
CA VAL A 330 4.12 2.70 5.41
C VAL A 330 5.25 1.71 5.16
N VAL A 331 6.35 2.21 4.64
CA VAL A 331 7.57 1.45 4.31
C VAL A 331 8.65 1.76 5.34
N ILE A 332 9.15 0.73 6.03
CA ILE A 332 10.29 0.80 6.94
C ILE A 332 11.40 -0.03 6.30
N MET A 333 12.24 0.61 5.50
CA MET A 333 13.20 -0.03 4.59
C MET A 333 14.23 -0.91 5.31
N ASP A 334 14.50 -0.65 6.58
CA ASP A 334 15.38 -1.47 7.41
C ASP A 334 14.85 -2.90 7.59
N TYR A 335 13.54 -3.08 7.42
CA TYR A 335 12.88 -4.35 7.63
C TYR A 335 12.29 -4.94 6.35
N ASN A 336 11.56 -4.14 5.56
CA ASN A 336 10.89 -4.64 4.35
C ASN A 336 10.94 -3.62 3.20
N THR A 337 10.76 -4.10 1.98
CA THR A 337 10.95 -3.35 0.72
C THR A 337 9.65 -2.72 0.19
N THR A 338 8.54 -2.98 0.84
CA THR A 338 7.21 -2.46 0.51
C THR A 338 6.46 -2.10 1.79
N GLY A 339 5.31 -1.44 1.68
CA GLY A 339 4.43 -1.22 2.81
C GLY A 339 4.05 -2.51 3.50
N ASP A 340 4.04 -2.49 4.82
CA ASP A 340 3.77 -3.65 5.66
C ASP A 340 2.93 -3.22 6.86
N GLY A 341 1.62 -3.46 6.76
CA GLY A 341 0.68 -3.05 7.80
C GLY A 341 0.93 -3.76 9.13
N GLN A 342 1.29 -5.06 9.09
CA GLN A 342 1.53 -5.83 10.31
C GLN A 342 2.84 -5.40 11.00
N LEU A 343 3.91 -5.18 10.22
CA LEU A 343 5.16 -4.59 10.72
C LEU A 343 4.92 -3.22 11.36
N THR A 344 4.16 -2.38 10.66
CA THR A 344 3.81 -1.04 11.15
C THR A 344 3.07 -1.10 12.48
N GLY A 345 2.10 -2.02 12.61
CA GLY A 345 1.40 -2.27 13.87
C GLY A 345 2.33 -2.75 15.00
N VAL A 346 3.27 -3.66 14.68
CA VAL A 346 4.30 -4.11 15.64
C VAL A 346 5.19 -2.94 16.07
N GLN A 347 5.63 -2.07 15.15
CA GLN A 347 6.45 -0.92 15.51
C GLN A 347 5.68 0.13 16.33
N LEU A 348 4.40 0.41 16.02
CA LEU A 348 3.59 1.31 16.83
C LEU A 348 3.43 0.81 18.27
N THR A 349 3.05 -0.46 18.44
CA THR A 349 2.89 -1.06 19.77
C THR A 349 4.20 -1.14 20.54
N LYS A 350 5.32 -1.39 19.86
CA LYS A 350 6.68 -1.29 20.44
C LYS A 350 6.97 0.12 20.96
N ILE A 351 6.68 1.16 20.17
CA ILE A 351 6.90 2.56 20.57
C ILE A 351 6.05 2.91 21.79
N MET A 352 4.77 2.49 21.82
CA MET A 352 3.91 2.66 22.99
C MET A 352 4.51 2.01 24.24
N GLN A 353 4.94 0.75 24.13
CA GLN A 353 5.52 -0.01 25.24
C GLN A 353 6.84 0.62 25.74
N GLU A 354 7.74 1.00 24.84
CA GLU A 354 9.06 1.56 25.22
C GLU A 354 8.98 2.99 25.77
N THR A 355 7.99 3.78 25.32
CA THR A 355 7.81 5.16 25.79
C THR A 355 6.89 5.27 26.99
N GLY A 356 6.07 4.25 27.23
CA GLY A 356 4.99 4.28 28.22
C GLY A 356 3.87 5.25 27.89
N LYS A 357 3.82 5.77 26.65
CA LYS A 357 2.82 6.74 26.19
C LYS A 357 1.65 6.03 25.51
N LYS A 358 0.46 6.61 25.66
CA LYS A 358 -0.72 6.22 24.91
C LYS A 358 -0.60 6.63 23.44
N LEU A 359 -1.35 5.96 22.58
CA LEU A 359 -1.32 6.29 21.14
C LEU A 359 -1.81 7.71 20.87
N SER A 360 -2.86 8.18 21.57
CA SER A 360 -3.35 9.55 21.50
C SER A 360 -2.28 10.60 21.85
N GLU A 361 -1.45 10.33 22.86
CA GLU A 361 -0.37 11.22 23.27
C GLU A 361 0.77 11.28 22.21
N LEU A 362 1.05 10.15 21.57
CA LEU A 362 2.05 10.07 20.48
C LEU A 362 1.57 10.79 19.21
N ALA A 363 0.28 10.73 18.93
CA ALA A 363 -0.35 11.35 17.75
C ALA A 363 -0.68 12.83 17.95
N ALA A 364 -0.70 13.35 19.19
CA ALA A 364 -1.22 14.68 19.55
C ALA A 364 -0.47 15.85 18.88
N GLU A 365 0.79 15.65 18.50
CA GLU A 365 1.59 16.71 17.87
C GLU A 365 1.19 16.94 16.38
N VAL A 366 0.41 16.04 15.76
CA VAL A 366 -0.09 16.18 14.40
C VAL A 366 -1.54 16.64 14.43
N THR A 367 -1.77 17.91 14.15
CA THR A 367 -3.11 18.46 13.97
C THR A 367 -3.56 18.26 12.54
N ILE A 368 -4.59 17.47 12.32
CA ILE A 368 -5.13 17.23 10.96
C ILE A 368 -5.90 18.47 10.51
N TYR A 369 -5.51 19.02 9.37
CA TYR A 369 -6.24 20.08 8.70
C TYR A 369 -7.44 19.48 7.96
N PRO A 370 -8.65 20.03 8.13
CA PRO A 370 -9.78 19.70 7.28
C PRO A 370 -9.40 19.73 5.80
N GLN A 371 -9.91 18.76 5.04
CA GLN A 371 -9.61 18.59 3.62
C GLN A 371 -10.88 18.32 2.84
N LYS A 372 -11.01 18.91 1.65
CA LYS A 372 -12.04 18.56 0.69
C LYS A 372 -11.44 18.42 -0.70
N LEU A 373 -11.84 17.37 -1.41
CA LEU A 373 -11.45 17.10 -2.77
C LEU A 373 -12.69 17.09 -3.67
N VAL A 374 -12.66 17.87 -4.74
CA VAL A 374 -13.70 17.94 -5.76
C VAL A 374 -13.15 17.43 -7.09
N ASN A 375 -13.87 16.50 -7.72
CA ASN A 375 -13.56 15.98 -9.04
C ASN A 375 -14.36 16.73 -10.10
N ILE A 376 -13.67 17.34 -11.07
CA ILE A 376 -14.29 18.08 -12.17
C ILE A 376 -14.04 17.30 -13.45
N ARG A 377 -15.12 16.97 -14.16
CA ARG A 377 -15.03 16.26 -15.43
C ARG A 377 -14.53 17.21 -16.53
N VAL A 378 -13.47 16.80 -17.22
CA VAL A 378 -12.82 17.60 -18.28
C VAL A 378 -12.48 16.71 -19.47
N GLU A 379 -12.24 17.29 -20.64
CA GLU A 379 -11.69 16.53 -21.76
C GLU A 379 -10.26 16.05 -21.46
N ASN A 380 -9.93 14.82 -21.88
CA ASN A 380 -8.60 14.25 -21.69
C ASN A 380 -7.47 15.14 -22.23
N SER A 381 -7.72 15.84 -23.35
CA SER A 381 -6.80 16.76 -23.98
C SER A 381 -6.52 18.00 -23.15
N MET A 382 -7.40 18.35 -22.22
CA MET A 382 -7.35 19.56 -21.39
C MET A 382 -6.88 19.31 -19.97
N LYS A 383 -7.03 18.06 -19.45
CA LYS A 383 -6.68 17.78 -18.04
C LYS A 383 -5.23 18.10 -17.69
N ASP A 384 -4.29 17.77 -18.58
CA ASP A 384 -2.85 18.01 -18.36
C ASP A 384 -2.46 19.46 -18.65
N LYS A 385 -3.31 20.21 -19.36
CA LYS A 385 -3.13 21.62 -19.72
C LYS A 385 -3.89 22.59 -18.81
N ALA A 386 -4.59 22.10 -17.81
CA ALA A 386 -5.38 22.95 -16.92
C ALA A 386 -4.58 24.10 -16.31
N MET A 387 -3.31 23.86 -15.95
CA MET A 387 -2.41 24.87 -15.41
C MET A 387 -1.85 25.86 -16.46
N GLU A 388 -2.11 25.66 -17.74
CA GLU A 388 -1.79 26.62 -18.81
C GLU A 388 -2.90 27.70 -18.94
N VAL A 389 -4.11 27.44 -18.41
CA VAL A 389 -5.23 28.39 -18.42
C VAL A 389 -4.98 29.48 -17.39
N SER A 390 -4.86 30.73 -17.82
CA SER A 390 -4.51 31.88 -16.97
C SER A 390 -5.50 32.07 -15.81
N ALA A 391 -6.82 31.97 -16.09
CA ALA A 391 -7.85 32.16 -15.07
C ALA A 391 -7.74 31.13 -13.93
N ILE A 392 -7.35 29.87 -14.25
CA ILE A 392 -7.15 28.82 -13.24
C ILE A 392 -5.92 29.11 -12.39
N ARG A 393 -4.81 29.53 -12.98
CA ARG A 393 -3.61 29.92 -12.20
C ARG A 393 -3.88 31.11 -11.31
N GLU A 394 -4.48 32.17 -11.86
CA GLU A 394 -4.77 33.40 -11.12
C GLU A 394 -5.67 33.16 -9.92
N ILE A 395 -6.70 32.29 -10.04
CA ILE A 395 -7.56 31.98 -8.88
C ILE A 395 -6.83 31.16 -7.84
N ILE A 396 -5.95 30.20 -8.26
CA ILE A 396 -5.14 29.42 -7.31
C ILE A 396 -4.20 30.36 -6.54
N GLU A 397 -3.42 31.20 -7.25
CA GLU A 397 -2.50 32.15 -6.65
C GLU A 397 -3.21 33.11 -5.67
N LYS A 398 -4.40 33.58 -6.04
CA LYS A 398 -5.21 34.42 -5.18
C LYS A 398 -5.63 33.69 -3.90
N MET A 399 -6.14 32.48 -4.00
CA MET A 399 -6.59 31.70 -2.84
C MET A 399 -5.40 31.31 -1.95
N GLU A 400 -4.25 30.93 -2.52
CA GLU A 400 -3.02 30.67 -1.75
C GLU A 400 -2.54 31.91 -0.97
N ALA A 401 -2.62 33.09 -1.61
CA ALA A 401 -2.29 34.35 -0.95
C ALA A 401 -3.24 34.68 0.23
N GLU A 402 -4.54 34.39 0.08
CA GLU A 402 -5.53 34.55 1.16
C GLU A 402 -5.29 33.58 2.33
N MET A 403 -4.85 32.35 2.06
CA MET A 403 -4.51 31.36 3.09
C MET A 403 -3.32 31.77 3.96
N ALA A 404 -2.45 32.65 3.45
CA ALA A 404 -1.27 33.18 4.15
C ALA A 404 -0.41 32.08 4.84
N GLY A 405 -0.25 30.92 4.21
CA GLY A 405 0.48 29.77 4.74
C GLY A 405 -0.26 28.91 5.76
N ASN A 406 -1.54 29.23 6.05
CA ASN A 406 -2.40 28.42 6.93
C ASN A 406 -3.31 27.45 6.16
N GLY A 407 -3.03 27.20 4.90
CA GLY A 407 -3.76 26.27 4.06
C GLY A 407 -2.91 25.81 2.90
N ARG A 408 -3.46 24.92 2.10
CA ARG A 408 -2.84 24.39 0.90
C ARG A 408 -3.88 24.10 -0.18
N ILE A 409 -3.51 24.34 -1.42
CA ILE A 409 -4.29 23.99 -2.58
C ILE A 409 -3.49 22.97 -3.41
N LEU A 410 -4.17 21.95 -3.92
CA LEU A 410 -3.60 21.00 -4.86
C LEU A 410 -4.57 20.79 -6.02
N VAL A 411 -4.15 21.18 -7.23
CA VAL A 411 -4.91 20.93 -8.46
C VAL A 411 -4.08 19.97 -9.32
N ARG A 412 -4.65 18.80 -9.63
CA ARG A 412 -3.92 17.79 -10.40
C ARG A 412 -4.85 16.97 -11.32
N PRO A 413 -4.34 16.51 -12.47
CA PRO A 413 -5.08 15.56 -13.29
C PRO A 413 -5.24 14.20 -12.61
N SER A 414 -6.34 13.49 -12.90
CA SER A 414 -6.46 12.07 -12.59
C SER A 414 -5.60 11.26 -13.56
N GLY A 415 -4.87 10.26 -13.04
CA GLY A 415 -4.05 9.38 -13.88
C GLY A 415 -4.87 8.51 -14.83
N THR A 416 -6.06 8.07 -14.40
CA THR A 416 -6.87 7.06 -15.09
C THR A 416 -8.17 7.61 -15.68
N GLU A 417 -8.72 8.69 -15.12
CA GLU A 417 -10.05 9.21 -15.48
C GLU A 417 -9.96 10.58 -16.14
N PRO A 418 -10.97 10.99 -16.95
CA PRO A 418 -11.05 12.33 -17.54
C PRO A 418 -11.49 13.38 -16.50
N LEU A 419 -10.71 13.48 -15.41
CA LEU A 419 -11.02 14.34 -14.27
C LEU A 419 -9.82 15.24 -13.94
N LEU A 420 -10.11 16.48 -13.56
CA LEU A 420 -9.22 17.34 -12.80
C LEU A 420 -9.65 17.33 -11.34
N ARG A 421 -8.71 17.08 -10.44
CA ARG A 421 -8.94 17.01 -9.00
C ARG A 421 -8.49 18.31 -8.35
N VAL A 422 -9.42 19.00 -7.70
CA VAL A 422 -9.17 20.21 -6.91
C VAL A 422 -9.30 19.87 -5.44
N MET A 423 -8.25 20.08 -4.68
CA MET A 423 -8.21 19.83 -3.24
C MET A 423 -7.77 21.10 -2.51
N ALA A 424 -8.38 21.39 -1.38
CA ALA A 424 -7.92 22.39 -0.44
C ALA A 424 -7.85 21.81 0.99
N GLU A 425 -6.88 22.30 1.75
CA GLU A 425 -6.75 22.09 3.19
C GLU A 425 -6.70 23.46 3.86
N ALA A 426 -7.44 23.63 4.96
CA ALA A 426 -7.47 24.86 5.74
C ALA A 426 -7.80 24.58 7.21
N PRO A 427 -7.66 25.55 8.14
CA PRO A 427 -7.93 25.36 9.58
C PRO A 427 -9.37 24.95 9.89
N THR A 428 -10.35 25.36 9.10
CA THR A 428 -11.77 25.07 9.31
C THR A 428 -12.45 24.50 8.07
N ASN A 429 -13.54 23.75 8.25
CA ASN A 429 -14.32 23.21 7.13
C ASN A 429 -14.92 24.33 6.28
N GLU A 430 -15.34 25.44 6.89
CA GLU A 430 -15.89 26.60 6.18
C GLU A 430 -14.86 27.22 5.23
N GLU A 431 -13.60 27.34 5.68
CA GLU A 431 -12.52 27.85 4.84
C GLU A 431 -12.19 26.86 3.70
N VAL A 432 -12.15 25.55 3.99
CA VAL A 432 -11.93 24.50 2.97
C VAL A 432 -13.02 24.57 1.90
N ASP A 433 -14.29 24.64 2.30
CA ASP A 433 -15.41 24.75 1.37
C ASP A 433 -15.28 26.00 0.50
N TYR A 434 -14.99 27.15 1.11
CA TYR A 434 -14.80 28.41 0.38
C TYR A 434 -13.70 28.33 -0.68
N TYR A 435 -12.53 27.82 -0.32
CA TYR A 435 -11.39 27.75 -1.24
C TYR A 435 -11.63 26.74 -2.36
N VAL A 436 -12.07 25.54 -2.01
CA VAL A 436 -12.25 24.48 -3.01
C VAL A 436 -13.37 24.82 -3.98
N ASP A 437 -14.51 25.34 -3.48
CA ASP A 437 -15.68 25.64 -4.32
C ASP A 437 -15.38 26.85 -5.23
N THR A 438 -14.62 27.85 -4.75
CA THR A 438 -14.18 28.99 -5.55
C THR A 438 -13.31 28.55 -6.74
N ILE A 439 -12.33 27.68 -6.49
CA ILE A 439 -11.44 27.18 -7.54
C ILE A 439 -12.19 26.27 -8.50
N ALA A 440 -13.00 25.34 -7.94
CA ALA A 440 -13.79 24.41 -8.72
C ALA A 440 -14.75 25.11 -9.69
N ALA A 441 -15.37 26.21 -9.26
CA ALA A 441 -16.25 27.02 -10.12
C ALA A 441 -15.51 27.61 -11.32
N VAL A 442 -14.27 28.11 -11.13
CA VAL A 442 -13.45 28.62 -12.24
C VAL A 442 -13.03 27.50 -13.17
N VAL A 443 -12.54 26.37 -12.63
CA VAL A 443 -12.17 25.20 -13.43
C VAL A 443 -13.34 24.69 -14.23
N GLN A 444 -14.55 24.59 -13.63
CA GLN A 444 -15.78 24.15 -14.33
C GLN A 444 -16.16 25.11 -15.45
N ALA A 445 -16.01 26.43 -15.24
CA ALA A 445 -16.36 27.43 -16.24
C ALA A 445 -15.38 27.46 -17.44
N GLU A 446 -14.09 27.23 -17.20
CA GLU A 446 -13.06 27.34 -18.23
C GLU A 446 -12.84 26.06 -19.03
N ILE A 447 -12.89 24.89 -18.40
CA ILE A 447 -12.57 23.60 -19.03
C ILE A 447 -13.48 22.43 -18.64
N GLY A 448 -14.49 22.67 -17.79
CA GLY A 448 -15.43 21.62 -17.34
C GLY A 448 -16.38 21.18 -18.43
N LEU A 449 -16.86 19.90 -18.35
CA LEU A 449 -17.84 19.29 -19.24
C LEU A 449 -19.25 19.28 -18.61
#